data_9807f61a77ea67a25ab4baab0ca9543d
#
_entry.id   9807f61a77ea67a25ab4baab0ca9543d
#
_cell.length_a   1.000
_cell.length_b   1.000
_cell.length_c   1.000
_cell.angle_alpha   90.00
_cell.angle_beta   90.00
_cell.angle_gamma   90.00
#
_symmetry.space_group_name_H-M   'P 1'
#
loop_
_entity.id
_entity.type
_entity.pdbx_description
1 polymer ?
#
loop_
_entity_poly.entity_id
_entity_poly.type
_entity_poly.pdbx_seq_one_letter_code
_entity_poly.pdbx_strand_id
1 'polypeptide(L)'
;MRKRVVRAGEFEIEDSQGRVRARLGVTDDDSPFIAFFGPNERLRARFGVQPDGSAGLAIADDEGKVRATFGLFSDGSASMAMVDGNGKVRAKFGLASEGSPTLALRNKNGELGFVYSLAQQGSPTISLQDEDGKVRARLGLAAEGSPILRLLNKDGELRAIMGLTSDGTPVLQFMDQKGDPLWTAPQTLPVTTKPDAVKVEGAAPMEPAKQGSK
;
A
#
# COMPACT_ATOMS: atom_id res chain seq x y z
N MET A 1 13.55 44.91 -11.92
CA MET A 1 12.11 44.85 -11.63
C MET A 1 11.91 44.66 -10.12
N ARG A 2 11.28 45.58 -9.38
CA ARG A 2 11.00 45.37 -7.94
C ARG A 2 9.89 44.36 -7.79
N LYS A 3 10.17 43.22 -7.11
CA LYS A 3 9.13 42.24 -6.73
C LYS A 3 8.09 42.93 -5.84
N ARG A 4 6.82 42.94 -6.23
CA ARG A 4 5.72 43.30 -5.33
C ARG A 4 5.39 42.07 -4.48
N VAL A 5 5.42 42.21 -3.16
CA VAL A 5 5.09 41.18 -2.18
C VAL A 5 3.83 41.61 -1.45
N VAL A 6 2.84 40.75 -1.38
CA VAL A 6 1.67 40.88 -0.50
C VAL A 6 1.89 39.97 0.71
N ARG A 7 1.63 40.49 1.90
CA ARG A 7 1.71 39.73 3.16
C ARG A 7 0.32 39.73 3.80
N ALA A 8 -0.22 38.55 4.02
CA ALA A 8 -1.50 38.33 4.68
C ALA A 8 -1.46 36.98 5.41
N GLY A 9 -2.24 36.82 6.45
CA GLY A 9 -2.44 35.52 7.11
C GLY A 9 -3.34 34.59 6.29
N GLU A 10 -4.27 35.14 5.51
CA GLU A 10 -5.21 34.41 4.68
C GLU A 10 -5.63 35.19 3.43
N PHE A 11 -5.88 34.47 2.33
CA PHE A 11 -6.51 34.94 1.11
C PHE A 11 -7.70 34.06 0.79
N GLU A 12 -8.84 34.66 0.49
CA GLU A 12 -10.06 33.98 0.05
C GLU A 12 -10.45 34.38 -1.37
N ILE A 13 -11.00 33.41 -2.10
CA ILE A 13 -11.63 33.60 -3.40
C ILE A 13 -13.10 33.27 -3.21
N GLU A 14 -13.96 34.24 -3.48
CA GLU A 14 -15.40 34.10 -3.40
C GLU A 14 -16.02 34.04 -4.80
N ASP A 15 -17.16 33.38 -4.89
CA ASP A 15 -18.00 33.40 -6.09
C ASP A 15 -18.91 34.66 -6.09
N SER A 16 -19.72 34.82 -7.16
CA SER A 16 -20.64 35.95 -7.30
C SER A 16 -21.74 36.06 -6.25
N GLN A 17 -21.86 35.02 -5.39
CA GLN A 17 -22.83 34.97 -4.30
C GLN A 17 -22.17 35.19 -2.93
N GLY A 18 -20.86 35.52 -2.90
CA GLY A 18 -20.09 35.72 -1.66
C GLY A 18 -19.71 34.40 -0.93
N ARG A 19 -19.78 33.26 -1.61
CA ARG A 19 -19.40 31.99 -1.01
C ARG A 19 -17.92 31.72 -1.26
N VAL A 20 -17.19 31.33 -0.20
CA VAL A 20 -15.76 30.99 -0.35
C VAL A 20 -15.60 29.74 -1.21
N ARG A 21 -14.77 29.85 -2.25
CA ARG A 21 -14.48 28.80 -3.23
C ARG A 21 -13.04 28.29 -3.14
N ALA A 22 -12.13 29.13 -2.67
CA ALA A 22 -10.77 28.72 -2.36
C ALA A 22 -10.21 29.57 -1.23
N ARG A 23 -9.25 29.00 -0.49
CA ARG A 23 -8.55 29.64 0.62
C ARG A 23 -7.09 29.29 0.58
N LEU A 24 -6.21 30.25 0.70
CA LEU A 24 -4.78 30.09 0.96
C LEU A 24 -4.48 30.76 2.31
N GLY A 25 -3.96 30.03 3.27
CA GLY A 25 -3.74 30.54 4.61
C GLY A 25 -2.88 29.64 5.46
N VAL A 26 -2.85 29.94 6.75
CA VAL A 26 -2.26 29.11 7.79
C VAL A 26 -3.35 28.72 8.80
N THR A 27 -3.19 27.57 9.40
CA THR A 27 -4.05 27.07 10.50
C THR A 27 -3.59 27.68 11.84
N ASP A 28 -4.32 27.42 12.93
CA ASP A 28 -3.99 27.90 14.27
C ASP A 28 -2.61 27.39 14.78
N ASP A 29 -2.10 26.30 14.20
CA ASP A 29 -0.78 25.73 14.46
C ASP A 29 0.27 26.16 13.43
N ASP A 30 0.04 27.28 12.72
CA ASP A 30 0.93 27.87 11.70
C ASP A 30 1.18 26.95 10.47
N SER A 31 0.34 25.97 10.25
CA SER A 31 0.43 25.05 9.09
C SER A 31 -0.10 25.68 7.82
N PRO A 32 0.71 25.91 6.76
CA PRO A 32 0.26 26.52 5.53
C PRO A 32 -0.58 25.54 4.70
N PHE A 33 -1.65 26.06 4.09
CA PHE A 33 -2.51 25.25 3.24
C PHE A 33 -3.13 26.05 2.08
N ILE A 34 -3.56 25.34 1.04
CA ILE A 34 -4.54 25.77 0.07
C ILE A 34 -5.73 24.82 0.09
N ALA A 35 -6.95 25.34 0.11
CA ALA A 35 -8.18 24.57 0.15
C ALA A 35 -9.15 25.05 -0.93
N PHE A 36 -9.96 24.10 -1.44
CA PHE A 36 -11.02 24.34 -2.41
C PHE A 36 -12.34 23.83 -1.86
N PHE A 37 -13.40 24.58 -2.04
CA PHE A 37 -14.72 24.31 -1.52
C PHE A 37 -15.75 24.08 -2.64
N GLY A 38 -16.66 23.16 -2.40
CA GLY A 38 -17.77 22.87 -3.28
C GLY A 38 -18.86 23.94 -3.27
N PRO A 39 -19.90 23.82 -4.12
CA PRO A 39 -21.07 24.72 -4.11
C PRO A 39 -21.80 24.78 -2.76
N ASN A 40 -21.68 23.72 -1.95
CA ASN A 40 -22.26 23.58 -0.61
C ASN A 40 -21.28 24.02 0.50
N GLU A 41 -20.20 24.76 0.16
CA GLU A 41 -19.17 25.28 1.04
C GLU A 41 -18.42 24.19 1.82
N ARG A 42 -18.56 22.91 1.42
CA ARG A 42 -17.78 21.81 2.00
C ARG A 42 -16.44 21.67 1.32
N LEU A 43 -15.44 21.30 2.09
CA LEU A 43 -14.09 21.03 1.60
C LEU A 43 -14.12 19.94 0.52
N ARG A 44 -13.48 20.21 -0.63
CA ARG A 44 -13.33 19.28 -1.75
C ARG A 44 -11.90 18.86 -1.99
N ALA A 45 -10.96 19.76 -1.76
CA ALA A 45 -9.54 19.43 -1.83
C ALA A 45 -8.75 20.34 -0.90
N ARG A 46 -7.71 19.80 -0.29
CA ARG A 46 -6.74 20.55 0.52
C ARG A 46 -5.35 20.02 0.26
N PHE A 47 -4.41 20.93 -0.01
CA PHE A 47 -2.98 20.66 0.05
C PHE A 47 -2.37 21.49 1.19
N GLY A 48 -1.48 20.90 1.98
CA GLY A 48 -0.85 21.61 3.10
C GLY A 48 0.37 20.88 3.63
N VAL A 49 1.08 21.58 4.50
CA VAL A 49 2.24 21.06 5.25
C VAL A 49 1.85 21.10 6.73
N GLN A 50 2.12 20.02 7.46
CA GLN A 50 1.84 19.89 8.89
C GLN A 50 3.06 20.35 9.72
N PRO A 51 2.90 20.62 11.04
CA PRO A 51 4.01 21.01 11.90
C PRO A 51 5.14 19.98 12.01
N ASP A 52 4.82 18.69 11.81
CA ASP A 52 5.80 17.61 11.79
C ASP A 52 6.58 17.49 10.47
N GLY A 53 6.34 18.43 9.52
CA GLY A 53 6.95 18.45 8.19
C GLY A 53 6.28 17.56 7.16
N SER A 54 5.26 16.79 7.51
CA SER A 54 4.49 16.03 6.53
C SER A 54 3.74 16.97 5.58
N ALA A 55 3.63 16.58 4.30
CA ALA A 55 2.97 17.37 3.29
C ALA A 55 2.01 16.49 2.48
N GLY A 56 0.80 16.98 2.20
CA GLY A 56 -0.15 16.13 1.50
C GLY A 56 -1.33 16.84 0.88
N LEU A 57 -1.92 16.13 -0.10
CA LEU A 57 -3.17 16.46 -0.76
C LEU A 57 -4.27 15.52 -0.24
N ALA A 58 -5.39 16.07 0.16
CA ALA A 58 -6.62 15.34 0.44
C ALA A 58 -7.72 15.77 -0.53
N ILE A 59 -8.48 14.81 -1.05
CA ILE A 59 -9.64 15.04 -1.91
C ILE A 59 -10.86 14.43 -1.21
N ALA A 60 -11.93 15.21 -1.09
CA ALA A 60 -13.16 14.83 -0.41
C ALA A 60 -14.36 14.75 -1.36
N ASP A 61 -15.36 13.96 -0.98
CA ASP A 61 -16.66 13.88 -1.67
C ASP A 61 -17.55 15.08 -1.33
N ASP A 62 -18.79 15.07 -1.84
CA ASP A 62 -19.76 16.14 -1.62
C ASP A 62 -20.23 16.26 -0.15
N GLU A 63 -19.99 15.23 0.64
CA GLU A 63 -20.28 15.23 2.09
C GLU A 63 -19.09 15.76 2.91
N GLY A 64 -17.94 16.05 2.27
CA GLY A 64 -16.69 16.49 2.91
C GLY A 64 -15.86 15.33 3.46
N LYS A 65 -16.22 14.07 3.16
CA LYS A 65 -15.45 12.90 3.57
C LYS A 65 -14.26 12.69 2.64
N VAL A 66 -13.07 12.53 3.20
CA VAL A 66 -11.86 12.26 2.43
C VAL A 66 -11.98 10.92 1.71
N ARG A 67 -11.74 10.93 0.39
CA ARG A 67 -11.83 9.78 -0.52
C ARG A 67 -10.50 9.41 -1.15
N ALA A 68 -9.59 10.36 -1.26
CA ALA A 68 -8.23 10.11 -1.73
C ALA A 68 -7.23 10.99 -1.00
N THR A 69 -6.05 10.45 -0.76
CA THR A 69 -4.91 11.19 -0.21
C THR A 69 -3.66 10.91 -1.01
N PHE A 70 -2.76 11.89 -1.08
CA PHE A 70 -1.39 11.72 -1.55
C PHE A 70 -0.48 12.56 -0.67
N GLY A 71 0.57 11.99 -0.12
CA GLY A 71 1.44 12.73 0.79
C GLY A 71 2.78 12.09 1.05
N LEU A 72 3.66 12.92 1.61
CA LEU A 72 4.93 12.56 2.20
C LEU A 72 4.79 12.74 3.71
N PHE A 73 5.15 11.71 4.47
CA PHE A 73 5.08 11.70 5.93
C PHE A 73 6.41 12.10 6.56
N SER A 74 6.38 12.46 7.84
CA SER A 74 7.56 12.89 8.59
C SER A 74 8.64 11.82 8.74
N ASP A 75 8.28 10.54 8.62
CA ASP A 75 9.20 9.41 8.60
C ASP A 75 9.88 9.17 7.24
N GLY A 76 9.59 10.03 6.24
CA GLY A 76 10.09 9.91 4.86
C GLY A 76 9.29 8.97 3.97
N SER A 77 8.27 8.27 4.49
CA SER A 77 7.38 7.46 3.67
C SER A 77 6.47 8.32 2.80
N ALA A 78 6.18 7.85 1.58
CA ALA A 78 5.28 8.51 0.65
C ALA A 78 4.15 7.58 0.23
N SER A 79 2.91 8.04 0.23
CA SER A 79 1.82 7.18 -0.23
C SER A 79 0.65 7.94 -0.85
N MET A 80 -0.05 7.21 -1.72
CA MET A 80 -1.38 7.53 -2.20
C MET A 80 -2.36 6.49 -1.67
N ALA A 81 -3.50 6.93 -1.15
CA ALA A 81 -4.54 6.04 -0.65
C ALA A 81 -5.91 6.42 -1.22
N MET A 82 -6.75 5.41 -1.42
CA MET A 82 -8.17 5.55 -1.76
C MET A 82 -9.00 4.99 -0.62
N VAL A 83 -10.03 5.75 -0.25
CA VAL A 83 -10.86 5.50 0.93
C VAL A 83 -12.32 5.31 0.48
N ASP A 84 -13.00 4.29 1.00
CA ASP A 84 -14.41 4.06 0.70
C ASP A 84 -15.36 5.01 1.48
N GLY A 85 -16.67 4.90 1.22
CA GLY A 85 -17.69 5.73 1.88
C GLY A 85 -17.76 5.56 3.40
N ASN A 86 -17.19 4.47 3.94
CA ASN A 86 -17.14 4.18 5.37
C ASN A 86 -15.83 4.63 6.03
N GLY A 87 -14.95 5.33 5.30
CA GLY A 87 -13.67 5.79 5.81
C GLY A 87 -12.57 4.71 5.84
N LYS A 88 -12.79 3.55 5.21
CA LYS A 88 -11.78 2.48 5.15
C LYS A 88 -10.88 2.65 3.93
N VAL A 89 -9.56 2.57 4.13
CA VAL A 89 -8.60 2.51 3.02
C VAL A 89 -8.81 1.22 2.25
N ARG A 90 -9.06 1.32 0.93
CA ARG A 90 -9.31 0.19 0.02
C ARG A 90 -8.15 -0.06 -0.93
N ALA A 91 -7.41 0.97 -1.28
CA ALA A 91 -6.19 0.85 -2.06
C ALA A 91 -5.12 1.77 -1.48
N LYS A 92 -3.89 1.30 -1.42
CA LYS A 92 -2.73 2.09 -1.04
C LYS A 92 -1.56 1.73 -1.95
N PHE A 93 -0.94 2.76 -2.52
CA PHE A 93 0.35 2.65 -3.22
C PHE A 93 1.33 3.60 -2.56
N GLY A 94 2.55 3.16 -2.31
CA GLY A 94 3.53 4.02 -1.65
C GLY A 94 4.89 3.39 -1.50
N LEU A 95 5.77 4.18 -0.92
CA LEU A 95 7.09 3.77 -0.47
C LEU A 95 7.11 3.79 1.06
N ALA A 96 7.65 2.76 1.67
CA ALA A 96 7.99 2.78 3.09
C ALA A 96 9.18 3.74 3.34
N SER A 97 9.49 4.05 4.61
CA SER A 97 10.59 4.96 4.97
C SER A 97 11.95 4.48 4.46
N GLU A 98 12.15 3.16 4.36
CA GLU A 98 13.34 2.52 3.77
C GLU A 98 13.33 2.47 2.24
N GLY A 99 12.29 3.03 1.57
CA GLY A 99 12.16 3.12 0.12
C GLY A 99 11.51 1.91 -0.57
N SER A 100 11.05 0.90 0.16
CA SER A 100 10.40 -0.29 -0.43
C SER A 100 9.02 0.05 -1.00
N PRO A 101 8.78 -0.11 -2.33
CA PRO A 101 7.48 0.16 -2.93
C PRO A 101 6.48 -0.94 -2.61
N THR A 102 5.25 -0.55 -2.33
CA THR A 102 4.14 -1.46 -2.03
C THR A 102 2.85 -0.99 -2.68
N LEU A 103 2.10 -1.91 -3.27
CA LEU A 103 0.70 -1.72 -3.66
C LEU A 103 -0.16 -2.71 -2.87
N ALA A 104 -1.14 -2.21 -2.12
CA ALA A 104 -2.04 -3.00 -1.31
C ALA A 104 -3.50 -2.71 -1.68
N LEU A 105 -4.28 -3.78 -1.91
CA LEU A 105 -5.73 -3.71 -2.07
C LEU A 105 -6.39 -4.43 -0.90
N ARG A 106 -7.44 -3.83 -0.35
CA ARG A 106 -8.14 -4.31 0.83
C ARG A 106 -9.60 -4.65 0.50
N ASN A 107 -10.11 -5.69 1.14
CA ASN A 107 -11.50 -6.09 1.02
C ASN A 107 -12.44 -5.10 1.78
N LYS A 108 -13.74 -5.36 1.76
CA LYS A 108 -14.76 -4.52 2.44
C LYS A 108 -14.55 -4.42 3.95
N ASN A 109 -13.88 -5.39 4.57
CA ASN A 109 -13.59 -5.39 6.01
C ASN A 109 -12.32 -4.59 6.34
N GLY A 110 -11.51 -4.22 5.33
CA GLY A 110 -10.25 -3.52 5.49
C GLY A 110 -9.02 -4.44 5.58
N GLU A 111 -9.23 -5.76 5.40
CA GLU A 111 -8.16 -6.76 5.39
C GLU A 111 -7.46 -6.76 4.03
N LEU A 112 -6.18 -7.10 4.02
CA LEU A 112 -5.39 -7.21 2.80
C LEU A 112 -5.90 -8.38 1.96
N GLY A 113 -6.24 -8.14 0.70
CA GLY A 113 -6.60 -9.18 -0.27
C GLY A 113 -5.52 -9.38 -1.34
N PHE A 114 -4.82 -8.29 -1.69
CA PHE A 114 -3.74 -8.29 -2.66
C PHE A 114 -2.61 -7.40 -2.17
N VAL A 115 -1.38 -7.89 -2.25
CA VAL A 115 -0.17 -7.11 -1.99
C VAL A 115 0.85 -7.38 -3.09
N TYR A 116 1.34 -6.31 -3.71
CA TYR A 116 2.57 -6.31 -4.49
C TYR A 116 3.63 -5.51 -3.73
N SER A 117 4.81 -6.06 -3.56
CA SER A 117 5.93 -5.39 -2.89
C SER A 117 7.26 -5.82 -3.49
N LEU A 118 8.27 -4.96 -3.32
CA LEU A 118 9.66 -5.35 -3.46
C LEU A 118 10.25 -5.53 -2.06
N ALA A 119 10.89 -6.67 -1.82
CA ALA A 119 11.67 -6.87 -0.59
C ALA A 119 12.89 -5.94 -0.58
N GLN A 120 13.53 -5.74 0.57
CA GLN A 120 14.72 -4.88 0.72
C GLN A 120 15.84 -5.20 -0.30
N GLN A 121 15.93 -6.47 -0.74
CA GLN A 121 16.88 -6.91 -1.77
C GLN A 121 16.33 -6.75 -3.20
N GLY A 122 15.19 -6.07 -3.39
CA GLY A 122 14.58 -5.81 -4.69
C GLY A 122 13.78 -6.98 -5.29
N SER A 123 13.62 -8.09 -4.59
CA SER A 123 12.86 -9.25 -5.10
C SER A 123 11.35 -8.94 -5.14
N PRO A 124 10.72 -8.95 -6.32
CA PRO A 124 9.30 -8.68 -6.45
C PRO A 124 8.46 -9.84 -5.90
N THR A 125 7.38 -9.50 -5.21
CA THR A 125 6.42 -10.49 -4.67
C THR A 125 5.00 -9.99 -4.87
N ILE A 126 4.13 -10.89 -5.33
CA ILE A 126 2.67 -10.73 -5.34
C ILE A 126 2.09 -11.75 -4.36
N SER A 127 1.24 -11.31 -3.45
CA SER A 127 0.53 -12.17 -2.51
C SER A 127 -0.97 -11.95 -2.62
N LEU A 128 -1.72 -13.05 -2.67
CA LEU A 128 -3.17 -13.07 -2.52
C LEU A 128 -3.50 -13.59 -1.12
N GLN A 129 -4.37 -12.88 -0.41
CA GLN A 129 -4.78 -13.20 0.95
C GLN A 129 -6.29 -13.44 0.98
N ASP A 130 -6.72 -14.34 1.84
CA ASP A 130 -8.14 -14.58 2.11
C ASP A 130 -8.74 -13.50 3.04
N GLU A 131 -10.01 -13.67 3.41
CA GLU A 131 -10.72 -12.75 4.27
C GLU A 131 -10.20 -12.68 5.71
N ASP A 132 -9.40 -13.66 6.14
CA ASP A 132 -8.71 -13.69 7.43
C ASP A 132 -7.30 -13.07 7.36
N GLY A 133 -6.89 -12.56 6.18
CA GLY A 133 -5.56 -11.99 5.95
C GLY A 133 -4.46 -13.04 5.78
N LYS A 134 -4.80 -14.32 5.62
CA LYS A 134 -3.83 -15.39 5.40
C LYS A 134 -3.45 -15.50 3.93
N VAL A 135 -2.15 -15.60 3.67
CA VAL A 135 -1.65 -15.79 2.30
C VAL A 135 -2.10 -17.14 1.75
N ARG A 136 -2.76 -17.13 0.59
CA ARG A 136 -3.25 -18.31 -0.12
C ARG A 136 -2.49 -18.57 -1.42
N ALA A 137 -1.97 -17.54 -2.03
CA ALA A 137 -1.08 -17.68 -3.18
C ALA A 137 0.03 -16.63 -3.12
N ARG A 138 1.23 -17.00 -3.55
CA ARG A 138 2.37 -16.10 -3.66
C ARG A 138 3.15 -16.38 -4.94
N LEU A 139 3.33 -15.33 -5.75
CA LEU A 139 4.21 -15.33 -6.91
C LEU A 139 5.39 -14.38 -6.62
N GLY A 140 6.61 -14.81 -6.87
CA GLY A 140 7.77 -13.97 -6.66
C GLY A 140 9.04 -14.61 -7.19
N LEU A 141 10.17 -13.98 -6.87
CA LEU A 141 11.49 -14.54 -7.15
C LEU A 141 12.10 -15.08 -5.85
N ALA A 142 12.77 -16.22 -5.93
CA ALA A 142 13.64 -16.71 -4.86
C ALA A 142 14.91 -15.83 -4.77
N ALA A 143 15.74 -16.01 -3.73
CA ALA A 143 16.92 -15.18 -3.49
C ALA A 143 17.91 -15.18 -4.66
N GLU A 144 18.01 -16.29 -5.39
CA GLU A 144 18.81 -16.47 -6.60
C GLU A 144 18.15 -15.94 -7.89
N GLY A 145 16.95 -15.35 -7.79
CA GLY A 145 16.19 -14.79 -8.92
C GLY A 145 15.27 -15.78 -9.65
N SER A 146 15.17 -17.02 -9.21
CA SER A 146 14.30 -18.03 -9.83
C SER A 146 12.81 -17.72 -9.58
N PRO A 147 11.94 -17.70 -10.61
CA PRO A 147 10.53 -17.45 -10.45
C PRO A 147 9.82 -18.63 -9.77
N ILE A 148 8.93 -18.33 -8.83
CA ILE A 148 8.21 -19.34 -8.07
C ILE A 148 6.79 -18.90 -7.73
N LEU A 149 5.81 -19.77 -7.98
CA LEU A 149 4.43 -19.67 -7.50
C LEU A 149 4.21 -20.70 -6.40
N ARG A 150 3.68 -20.28 -5.26
CA ARG A 150 3.29 -21.12 -4.14
C ARG A 150 1.80 -21.00 -3.88
N LEU A 151 1.13 -22.12 -3.66
CA LEU A 151 -0.26 -22.19 -3.22
C LEU A 151 -0.30 -22.80 -1.82
N LEU A 152 -1.02 -22.14 -0.91
CA LEU A 152 -1.10 -22.50 0.50
C LEU A 152 -2.55 -22.80 0.88
N ASN A 153 -2.75 -23.74 1.81
CA ASN A 153 -4.07 -24.00 2.38
C ASN A 153 -4.47 -22.93 3.41
N LYS A 154 -5.64 -23.10 4.03
CA LYS A 154 -6.16 -22.19 5.06
C LYS A 154 -5.29 -22.08 6.31
N ASP A 155 -4.42 -23.05 6.56
CA ASP A 155 -3.53 -23.11 7.73
C ASP A 155 -2.14 -22.51 7.42
N GLY A 156 -1.93 -22.04 6.16
CA GLY A 156 -0.66 -21.46 5.71
C GLY A 156 0.36 -22.52 5.27
N GLU A 157 -0.06 -23.79 5.14
CA GLU A 157 0.81 -24.87 4.73
C GLU A 157 0.86 -24.95 3.21
N LEU A 158 2.05 -25.19 2.67
CA LEU A 158 2.30 -25.30 1.24
C LEU A 158 1.63 -26.56 0.67
N ARG A 159 0.90 -26.39 -0.45
CA ARG A 159 0.19 -27.47 -1.15
C ARG A 159 0.61 -27.63 -2.60
N ALA A 160 1.09 -26.57 -3.22
CA ALA A 160 1.63 -26.67 -4.55
C ALA A 160 2.73 -25.63 -4.79
N ILE A 161 3.72 -26.03 -5.58
CA ILE A 161 4.79 -25.18 -6.12
C ILE A 161 4.83 -25.35 -7.64
N MET A 162 5.01 -24.23 -8.35
CA MET A 162 5.41 -24.18 -9.73
C MET A 162 6.49 -23.13 -9.91
N GLY A 163 7.61 -23.49 -10.56
CA GLY A 163 8.70 -22.54 -10.73
C GLY A 163 9.91 -23.14 -11.41
N LEU A 164 11.04 -22.45 -11.20
CA LEU A 164 12.37 -22.94 -11.63
C LEU A 164 13.25 -23.10 -10.40
N THR A 165 14.13 -24.08 -10.45
CA THR A 165 15.27 -24.21 -9.53
C THR A 165 16.38 -23.24 -9.89
N SER A 166 17.41 -23.10 -9.06
CA SER A 166 18.55 -22.19 -9.30
C SER A 166 19.34 -22.51 -10.59
N ASP A 167 19.30 -23.75 -11.06
CA ASP A 167 19.91 -24.18 -12.32
C ASP A 167 18.99 -24.02 -13.55
N GLY A 168 17.77 -23.44 -13.34
CA GLY A 168 16.78 -23.23 -14.39
C GLY A 168 15.89 -24.43 -14.71
N THR A 169 16.01 -25.53 -13.94
CA THR A 169 15.16 -26.70 -14.15
C THR A 169 13.70 -26.40 -13.74
N PRO A 170 12.68 -26.64 -14.58
CA PRO A 170 11.30 -26.43 -14.18
C PRO A 170 10.86 -27.44 -13.13
N VAL A 171 10.08 -27.00 -12.17
CA VAL A 171 9.47 -27.82 -11.13
C VAL A 171 7.99 -27.54 -11.00
N LEU A 172 7.18 -28.61 -10.91
CA LEU A 172 5.80 -28.57 -10.46
C LEU A 172 5.62 -29.68 -9.42
N GLN A 173 5.15 -29.32 -8.24
CA GLN A 173 5.03 -30.24 -7.12
C GLN A 173 3.71 -30.00 -6.38
N PHE A 174 3.03 -31.10 -6.04
CA PHE A 174 1.88 -31.12 -5.14
C PHE A 174 2.26 -31.84 -3.86
N MET A 175 1.73 -31.38 -2.72
CA MET A 175 2.08 -31.85 -1.40
C MET A 175 0.85 -32.35 -0.63
N ASP A 176 1.03 -33.37 0.18
CA ASP A 176 0.01 -33.88 1.10
C ASP A 176 -0.14 -32.99 2.34
N GLN A 177 -0.97 -33.41 3.30
CA GLN A 177 -1.19 -32.68 4.54
C GLN A 177 0.03 -32.64 5.47
N LYS A 178 0.99 -33.53 5.28
CA LYS A 178 2.22 -33.58 6.07
C LYS A 178 3.36 -32.75 5.43
N GLY A 179 3.13 -32.24 4.20
CA GLY A 179 4.14 -31.55 3.41
C GLY A 179 5.03 -32.51 2.61
N ASP A 180 4.65 -33.78 2.51
CA ASP A 180 5.35 -34.74 1.67
C ASP A 180 4.88 -34.64 0.21
N PRO A 181 5.79 -34.81 -0.78
CA PRO A 181 5.43 -34.75 -2.17
C PRO A 181 4.47 -35.89 -2.58
N LEU A 182 3.27 -35.54 -3.05
CA LEU A 182 2.34 -36.46 -3.71
C LEU A 182 2.70 -36.69 -5.16
N TRP A 183 3.19 -35.64 -5.82
CA TRP A 183 3.53 -35.67 -7.24
C TRP A 183 4.54 -34.58 -7.56
N THR A 184 5.51 -34.90 -8.41
CA THR A 184 6.56 -33.96 -8.86
C THR A 184 6.80 -34.13 -10.35
N ALA A 185 6.97 -33.04 -11.09
CA ALA A 185 7.43 -33.04 -12.48
C ALA A 185 8.63 -32.09 -12.61
N PRO A 186 9.63 -32.47 -13.46
CA PRO A 186 9.75 -33.76 -14.17
C PRO A 186 10.03 -34.89 -13.21
N GLN A 187 9.47 -36.07 -13.49
CA GLN A 187 9.62 -37.28 -12.64
C GLN A 187 11.05 -37.85 -12.62
N THR A 188 11.93 -37.33 -13.46
CA THR A 188 13.32 -37.78 -13.58
C THR A 188 14.28 -37.18 -12.54
N LEU A 189 13.83 -36.25 -11.71
CA LEU A 189 14.64 -35.79 -10.59
C LEU A 189 14.60 -36.82 -9.46
N PRO A 190 15.75 -37.30 -8.96
CA PRO A 190 15.76 -38.09 -7.75
C PRO A 190 15.11 -37.30 -6.64
N VAL A 191 14.13 -37.88 -5.93
CA VAL A 191 13.52 -37.31 -4.72
C VAL A 191 14.61 -37.31 -3.64
N THR A 192 15.54 -36.37 -3.73
CA THR A 192 16.55 -36.15 -2.71
C THR A 192 16.27 -34.79 -2.07
N THR A 193 15.93 -34.88 -0.81
CA THR A 193 15.83 -33.81 0.19
C THR A 193 14.53 -33.00 0.17
N LYS A 194 13.94 -32.85 1.37
CA LYS A 194 12.98 -31.79 1.69
C LYS A 194 13.46 -30.51 1.02
N PRO A 195 12.60 -29.79 0.27
CA PRO A 195 12.99 -28.48 -0.20
C PRO A 195 13.48 -27.72 1.02
N ASP A 196 14.72 -27.24 0.97
CA ASP A 196 15.26 -26.37 2.01
C ASP A 196 14.18 -25.35 2.28
N ALA A 197 13.77 -25.24 3.54
CA ALA A 197 12.79 -24.26 3.97
C ALA A 197 13.39 -22.91 3.62
N VAL A 198 13.07 -22.41 2.44
CA VAL A 198 13.41 -21.05 2.05
C VAL A 198 12.72 -20.19 3.08
N LYS A 199 13.49 -19.76 4.08
CA LYS A 199 13.05 -18.77 5.05
C LYS A 199 12.67 -17.55 4.24
N VAL A 200 11.38 -17.43 3.96
CA VAL A 200 10.80 -16.17 3.50
C VAL A 200 10.83 -15.29 4.73
N GLU A 201 11.91 -14.51 4.89
CA GLU A 201 11.86 -13.37 5.80
C GLU A 201 10.65 -12.55 5.39
N GLY A 202 9.70 -12.43 6.33
CA GLY A 202 8.41 -11.84 6.09
C GLY A 202 8.55 -10.40 5.59
N ALA A 203 7.74 -10.03 4.62
CA ALA A 203 7.37 -8.63 4.49
C ALA A 203 6.91 -8.18 5.88
N ALA A 204 7.61 -7.23 6.48
CA ALA A 204 7.23 -6.68 7.77
C ALA A 204 5.75 -6.30 7.73
N PRO A 205 4.95 -6.66 8.74
CA PRO A 205 3.56 -6.24 8.78
C PRO A 205 3.54 -4.72 8.68
N MET A 206 2.85 -4.19 7.68
CA MET A 206 2.58 -2.75 7.61
C MET A 206 1.75 -2.40 8.84
N GLU A 207 2.38 -1.78 9.83
CA GLU A 207 1.66 -1.23 10.97
C GLU A 207 0.54 -0.30 10.45
N PRO A 208 -0.68 -0.44 10.97
CA PRO A 208 -1.75 0.50 10.65
C PRO A 208 -1.28 1.89 11.08
N ALA A 209 -1.33 2.86 10.16
CA ALA A 209 -1.11 4.26 10.48
C ALA A 209 -1.98 4.59 11.70
N LYS A 210 -1.35 5.00 12.81
CA LYS A 210 -2.05 5.48 14.00
C LYS A 210 -2.96 6.63 13.54
N GLN A 211 -4.25 6.40 13.58
CA GLN A 211 -5.22 7.47 13.42
C GLN A 211 -4.97 8.44 14.56
N GLY A 212 -4.44 9.62 14.23
CA GLY A 212 -4.39 10.73 15.16
C GLY A 212 -5.81 11.04 15.62
N SER A 213 -6.11 10.72 16.86
CA SER A 213 -7.32 11.14 17.55
C SER A 213 -7.19 12.62 17.88
N LYS A 214 -8.02 13.40 17.32
CA LYS A 214 -8.70 14.67 17.61
C LYS A 214 -8.72 15.61 16.44
#